data_15cb7c6a3d40d0ba986a00505c1196cd
#
_entry.id   15cb7c6a3d40d0ba986a00505c1196cd
#
_cell.length_a   1.000
_cell.length_b   1.000
_cell.length_c   1.000
_cell.angle_alpha   90.00
_cell.angle_beta   90.00
_cell.angle_gamma   90.00
#
_symmetry.space_group_name_H-M   'P 1'
#
loop_
_entity.id
_entity.type
_entity.pdbx_description
1 polymer ?
#
loop_
_entity_poly.entity_id
_entity_poly.type
_entity_poly.pdbx_seq_one_letter_code
_entity_poly.pdbx_strand_id
1 'polypeptide(L)'
;MNRFPIWKGKRIGRYDDRLILRSVIFFALIITALSVFMIRLTEGNILLRVFLLFLIAVLCLLDLLYQWKSGHMVDIRNCQAMSRMLLENRWFETEPLQRYRSGGRMERITYFPALYYRRKNRHIYVTVKITMGKYQDKLLHLEEKLETGLNCELVKKDTKDIWVRYEFLTGVEKSRIDIQDVKAENGELNLMQHISWKYDKLPHMLISGDTGSGKTIFLLIVIKALLESGAVLHICDPKKADLSFLS
;
A
#
# COMPACT_ATOMS: atom_id res chain seq x y z
N MET A 1 -10.23 -23.76 14.79
CA MET A 1 -9.34 -23.60 13.61
C MET A 1 -9.60 -22.21 13.01
N ASN A 2 -8.79 -21.21 13.35
CA ASN A 2 -8.96 -19.84 12.80
C ASN A 2 -8.48 -19.80 11.35
N ARG A 3 -9.41 -19.93 10.41
CA ARG A 3 -9.11 -19.69 8.98
C ARG A 3 -8.80 -18.19 8.78
N PHE A 4 -7.79 -17.86 7.99
CA PHE A 4 -7.60 -16.48 7.56
C PHE A 4 -8.90 -16.00 6.90
N PRO A 5 -9.39 -14.79 7.21
CA PRO A 5 -10.62 -14.27 6.61
C PRO A 5 -10.38 -13.83 5.15
N ILE A 6 -10.10 -14.79 4.27
CA ILE A 6 -9.74 -14.59 2.86
C ILE A 6 -10.90 -13.98 2.09
N TRP A 7 -12.12 -14.38 2.44
CA TRP A 7 -13.37 -13.90 1.82
C TRP A 7 -13.64 -12.39 2.02
N LYS A 8 -12.86 -11.72 2.89
CA LYS A 8 -12.98 -10.27 3.10
C LYS A 8 -12.07 -9.44 2.19
N GLY A 9 -11.27 -10.06 1.32
CA GLY A 9 -10.38 -9.38 0.39
C GLY A 9 -10.87 -9.45 -1.05
N LYS A 10 -10.52 -8.45 -1.88
CA LYS A 10 -10.75 -8.47 -3.31
C LYS A 10 -9.77 -9.44 -3.97
N ARG A 11 -10.27 -10.42 -4.72
CA ARG A 11 -9.43 -11.28 -5.54
C ARG A 11 -8.89 -10.50 -6.72
N ILE A 12 -7.59 -10.62 -6.98
CA ILE A 12 -6.93 -10.00 -8.12
C ILE A 12 -7.11 -10.92 -9.32
N GLY A 13 -7.69 -10.37 -10.37
CA GLY A 13 -7.94 -11.06 -11.63
C GLY A 13 -6.98 -10.63 -12.75
N ARG A 14 -6.90 -11.42 -13.79
CA ARG A 14 -6.09 -11.12 -14.99
C ARG A 14 -6.49 -9.84 -15.73
N TYR A 15 -7.73 -9.40 -15.55
CA TYR A 15 -8.27 -8.21 -16.21
C TYR A 15 -8.17 -6.96 -15.35
N ASP A 16 -7.62 -7.09 -14.15
CA ASP A 16 -7.46 -5.95 -13.23
C ASP A 16 -6.30 -5.03 -13.63
N ASP A 17 -5.47 -5.45 -14.58
CA ASP A 17 -4.40 -4.65 -15.18
C ASP A 17 -4.89 -3.34 -15.83
N ARG A 18 -6.17 -3.29 -16.24
CA ARG A 18 -6.81 -2.14 -16.90
C ARG A 18 -8.02 -1.61 -16.12
N LEU A 19 -8.08 -1.80 -14.82
CA LEU A 19 -9.22 -1.38 -13.99
C LEU A 19 -9.54 0.11 -14.14
N ILE A 20 -8.52 0.96 -14.10
CA ILE A 20 -8.71 2.43 -14.24
C ILE A 20 -9.32 2.76 -15.60
N LEU A 21 -8.77 2.20 -16.67
CA LEU A 21 -9.28 2.44 -18.02
C LEU A 21 -10.74 1.99 -18.18
N ARG A 22 -11.08 0.83 -17.62
CA ARG A 22 -12.46 0.30 -17.67
C ARG A 22 -13.43 1.15 -16.88
N SER A 23 -13.06 1.64 -15.71
CA SER A 23 -13.90 2.54 -14.94
C SER A 23 -14.14 3.84 -15.70
N VAL A 24 -13.11 4.44 -16.30
CA VAL A 24 -13.24 5.66 -17.10
C VAL A 24 -14.17 5.45 -18.30
N ILE A 25 -14.01 4.35 -19.06
CA ILE A 25 -14.88 4.02 -20.20
C ILE A 25 -16.33 3.83 -19.73
N PHE A 26 -16.54 3.11 -18.63
CA PHE A 26 -17.88 2.87 -18.09
C PHE A 26 -18.58 4.18 -17.70
N PHE A 27 -17.88 5.08 -16.98
CA PHE A 27 -18.42 6.40 -16.64
C PHE A 27 -18.69 7.26 -17.88
N ALA A 28 -17.80 7.24 -18.86
CA ALA A 28 -18.01 7.97 -20.12
C ALA A 28 -19.27 7.47 -20.86
N LEU A 29 -19.50 6.16 -20.91
CA LEU A 29 -20.70 5.57 -21.52
C LEU A 29 -21.98 5.96 -20.75
N ILE A 30 -21.95 6.00 -19.43
CA ILE A 30 -23.09 6.44 -18.62
C ILE A 30 -23.40 7.91 -18.89
N ILE A 31 -22.39 8.78 -18.89
CA ILE A 31 -22.57 10.21 -19.14
C ILE A 31 -23.13 10.44 -20.54
N THR A 32 -22.62 9.75 -21.56
CA THR A 32 -23.15 9.88 -22.93
C THR A 32 -24.59 9.37 -23.06
N ALA A 33 -24.91 8.23 -22.44
CA ALA A 33 -26.28 7.72 -22.44
C ALA A 33 -27.25 8.67 -21.74
N LEU A 34 -26.87 9.21 -20.58
CA LEU A 34 -27.67 10.20 -19.85
C LEU A 34 -27.85 11.49 -20.65
N SER A 35 -26.81 11.98 -21.33
CA SER A 35 -26.90 13.21 -22.15
C SER A 35 -27.85 13.01 -23.32
N VAL A 36 -27.78 11.88 -24.04
CA VAL A 36 -28.69 11.55 -25.14
C VAL A 36 -30.13 11.42 -24.65
N PHE A 37 -30.35 10.74 -23.51
CA PHE A 37 -31.68 10.62 -22.91
C PHE A 37 -32.26 11.97 -22.51
N MET A 38 -31.47 12.87 -21.94
CA MET A 38 -31.90 14.22 -21.57
C MET A 38 -32.22 15.10 -22.78
N ILE A 39 -31.47 14.98 -23.88
CA ILE A 39 -31.77 15.68 -25.14
C ILE A 39 -33.14 15.27 -25.67
N ARG A 40 -33.50 13.99 -25.57
CA ARG A 40 -34.80 13.46 -25.98
C ARG A 40 -35.96 13.96 -25.12
N LEU A 41 -35.77 14.04 -23.79
CA LEU A 41 -36.81 14.46 -22.85
C LEU A 41 -37.13 15.97 -22.89
N THR A 42 -36.19 16.80 -23.29
CA THR A 42 -36.29 18.26 -23.20
C THR A 42 -36.51 18.93 -24.57
N GLU A 43 -37.25 18.29 -25.49
CA GLU A 43 -37.59 18.89 -26.78
C GLU A 43 -38.29 20.24 -26.55
N GLY A 44 -37.60 21.33 -26.84
CA GLY A 44 -38.11 22.70 -26.78
C GLY A 44 -37.49 23.67 -25.79
N ASN A 45 -36.87 23.22 -24.69
CA ASN A 45 -36.32 24.10 -23.64
C ASN A 45 -34.79 24.04 -23.53
N ILE A 46 -34.09 24.93 -24.23
CA ILE A 46 -32.61 25.00 -24.24
C ILE A 46 -32.05 25.30 -22.85
N LEU A 47 -32.68 26.18 -22.07
CA LEU A 47 -32.23 26.53 -20.71
C LEU A 47 -32.29 25.33 -19.76
N LEU A 48 -33.35 24.53 -19.83
CA LEU A 48 -33.50 23.33 -19.03
C LEU A 48 -32.42 22.29 -19.39
N ARG A 49 -32.08 22.14 -20.67
CA ARG A 49 -30.99 21.23 -21.10
C ARG A 49 -29.63 21.62 -20.52
N VAL A 50 -29.28 22.90 -20.63
CA VAL A 50 -28.01 23.42 -20.10
C VAL A 50 -27.93 23.22 -18.60
N PHE A 51 -29.01 23.52 -17.87
CA PHE A 51 -29.08 23.33 -16.45
C PHE A 51 -28.90 21.85 -16.02
N LEU A 52 -29.55 20.91 -16.71
CA LEU A 52 -29.46 19.49 -16.41
C LEU A 52 -28.06 18.91 -16.73
N LEU A 53 -27.45 19.35 -17.85
CA LEU A 53 -26.07 18.97 -18.20
C LEU A 53 -25.07 19.49 -17.14
N PHE A 54 -25.25 20.72 -16.68
CA PHE A 54 -24.45 21.30 -15.61
C PHE A 54 -24.61 20.51 -14.31
N LEU A 55 -25.84 20.13 -13.94
CA LEU A 55 -26.11 19.31 -12.74
C LEU A 55 -25.40 17.95 -12.82
N ILE A 56 -25.46 17.26 -13.96
CA ILE A 56 -24.76 15.99 -14.19
C ILE A 56 -23.24 16.16 -14.04
N ALA A 57 -22.67 17.21 -14.63
CA ALA A 57 -21.24 17.50 -14.51
C ALA A 57 -20.81 17.74 -13.07
N VAL A 58 -21.61 18.48 -12.28
CA VAL A 58 -21.35 18.71 -10.84
C VAL A 58 -21.42 17.41 -10.05
N LEU A 59 -22.42 16.57 -10.28
CA LEU A 59 -22.54 15.27 -9.61
C LEU A 59 -21.36 14.35 -9.92
N CYS A 60 -20.92 14.30 -11.19
CA CYS A 60 -19.73 13.53 -11.58
C CYS A 60 -18.46 14.06 -10.91
N LEU A 61 -18.31 15.39 -10.81
CA LEU A 61 -17.17 15.99 -10.11
C LEU A 61 -17.17 15.66 -8.63
N LEU A 62 -18.32 15.72 -7.96
CA LEU A 62 -18.47 15.36 -6.57
C LEU A 62 -18.14 13.88 -6.32
N ASP A 63 -18.56 12.98 -7.21
CA ASP A 63 -18.24 11.55 -7.11
C ASP A 63 -16.73 11.30 -7.28
N LEU A 64 -16.09 11.96 -8.24
CA LEU A 64 -14.63 11.89 -8.42
C LEU A 64 -13.87 12.39 -7.18
N LEU A 65 -14.30 13.51 -6.60
CA LEU A 65 -13.69 14.04 -5.38
C LEU A 65 -13.90 13.09 -4.18
N TYR A 66 -15.07 12.49 -4.06
CA TYR A 66 -15.37 11.50 -3.02
C TYR A 66 -14.49 10.24 -3.18
N GLN A 67 -14.37 9.70 -4.38
CA GLN A 67 -13.52 8.53 -4.67
C GLN A 67 -12.04 8.84 -4.37
N TRP A 68 -11.59 10.04 -4.69
CA TRP A 68 -10.22 10.47 -4.37
C TRP A 68 -9.99 10.54 -2.86
N LYS A 69 -10.90 11.19 -2.13
CA LYS A 69 -10.79 11.35 -0.67
C LYS A 69 -10.93 10.01 0.08
N SER A 70 -11.77 9.10 -0.39
CA SER A 70 -11.99 7.78 0.24
C SER A 70 -10.81 6.81 0.11
N GLY A 71 -9.80 7.14 -0.71
CA GLY A 71 -8.65 6.27 -0.98
C GLY A 71 -9.00 5.06 -1.88
N HIS A 72 -10.20 5.00 -2.43
CA HIS A 72 -10.62 3.92 -3.33
C HIS A 72 -9.77 3.84 -4.59
N MET A 73 -9.33 4.99 -5.11
CA MET A 73 -8.40 5.06 -6.25
C MET A 73 -7.04 4.43 -5.95
N VAL A 74 -6.58 4.53 -4.70
CA VAL A 74 -5.34 3.86 -4.26
C VAL A 74 -5.51 2.35 -4.30
N ASP A 75 -6.65 1.84 -3.83
CA ASP A 75 -6.94 0.40 -3.86
C ASP A 75 -7.03 -0.15 -5.28
N ILE A 76 -7.68 0.59 -6.20
CA ILE A 76 -7.74 0.23 -7.62
C ILE A 76 -6.34 0.19 -8.22
N ARG A 77 -5.51 1.22 -7.97
CA ARG A 77 -4.13 1.30 -8.46
C ARG A 77 -3.28 0.15 -7.94
N ASN A 78 -3.40 -0.18 -6.66
CA ASN A 78 -2.67 -1.29 -6.04
C ASN A 78 -3.10 -2.64 -6.63
N CYS A 79 -4.40 -2.88 -6.81
CA CYS A 79 -4.89 -4.08 -7.49
C CYS A 79 -4.39 -4.17 -8.93
N GLN A 80 -4.35 -3.04 -9.65
CA GLN A 80 -3.83 -2.96 -11.01
C GLN A 80 -2.33 -3.26 -11.07
N ALA A 81 -1.54 -2.70 -10.14
CA ALA A 81 -0.09 -2.95 -10.06
C ALA A 81 0.20 -4.43 -9.80
N MET A 82 -0.52 -5.07 -8.87
CA MET A 82 -0.37 -6.50 -8.59
C MET A 82 -0.78 -7.39 -9.77
N SER A 83 -1.86 -7.04 -10.49
CA SER A 83 -2.26 -7.76 -11.70
C SER A 83 -1.19 -7.65 -12.79
N ARG A 84 -0.66 -6.46 -13.03
CA ARG A 84 0.46 -6.23 -13.97
C ARG A 84 1.70 -7.02 -13.59
N MET A 85 2.08 -7.00 -12.31
CA MET A 85 3.21 -7.78 -11.80
C MET A 85 3.08 -9.26 -12.18
N LEU A 86 1.89 -9.86 -12.03
CA LEU A 86 1.67 -11.26 -12.41
C LEU A 86 1.76 -11.48 -13.91
N LEU A 87 1.21 -10.57 -14.72
CA LEU A 87 1.19 -10.66 -16.18
C LEU A 87 2.57 -10.43 -16.79
N GLU A 88 3.29 -9.40 -16.38
CA GLU A 88 4.62 -9.04 -16.89
C GLU A 88 5.67 -10.09 -16.53
N ASN A 89 5.59 -10.67 -15.34
CA ASN A 89 6.46 -11.77 -14.93
C ASN A 89 6.03 -13.13 -15.50
N ARG A 90 4.92 -13.20 -16.24
CA ARG A 90 4.34 -14.43 -16.80
C ARG A 90 4.12 -15.52 -15.75
N TRP A 91 3.61 -15.15 -14.57
CA TRP A 91 3.31 -16.10 -13.49
C TRP A 91 1.93 -16.74 -13.65
N PHE A 92 1.62 -17.17 -14.85
CA PHE A 92 0.40 -17.85 -15.23
C PHE A 92 0.72 -18.95 -16.24
N GLU A 93 -0.17 -19.90 -16.39
CA GLU A 93 -0.04 -20.98 -17.35
C GLU A 93 -1.08 -20.81 -18.44
N THR A 94 -0.68 -21.10 -19.68
CA THR A 94 -1.56 -21.05 -20.84
C THR A 94 -1.51 -22.36 -21.57
N GLU A 95 -2.65 -22.80 -22.11
CA GLU A 95 -2.77 -23.89 -23.03
C GLU A 95 -3.18 -23.39 -24.42
N PRO A 96 -2.58 -23.90 -25.49
CA PRO A 96 -3.00 -23.54 -26.83
C PRO A 96 -4.40 -24.12 -27.09
N LEU A 97 -5.36 -23.27 -27.42
CA LEU A 97 -6.64 -23.72 -27.95
C LEU A 97 -6.44 -24.28 -29.35
N GLN A 98 -7.05 -25.46 -29.63
CA GLN A 98 -7.05 -26.07 -30.93
C GLN A 98 -7.47 -25.08 -32.03
N ARG A 99 -6.71 -25.09 -33.10
CA ARG A 99 -6.78 -24.24 -34.28
C ARG A 99 -8.22 -24.03 -34.78
N TYR A 100 -8.76 -22.85 -34.60
CA TYR A 100 -9.87 -22.43 -35.45
C TYR A 100 -9.33 -21.97 -36.80
N ARG A 101 -10.07 -22.20 -37.87
CA ARG A 101 -9.73 -22.08 -39.31
C ARG A 101 -9.12 -20.72 -39.77
N SER A 102 -8.89 -19.76 -38.93
CA SER A 102 -8.39 -18.40 -39.27
C SER A 102 -7.00 -18.07 -38.74
N GLY A 103 -6.10 -19.03 -38.54
CA GLY A 103 -4.64 -18.76 -38.43
C GLY A 103 -4.14 -18.11 -37.12
N GLY A 104 -4.98 -17.69 -36.22
CA GLY A 104 -4.59 -17.09 -34.93
C GLY A 104 -4.38 -18.14 -33.85
N ARG A 105 -3.23 -18.14 -33.14
CA ARG A 105 -3.04 -18.92 -31.92
C ARG A 105 -3.84 -18.25 -30.81
N MET A 106 -4.97 -18.82 -30.41
CA MET A 106 -5.66 -18.44 -29.19
C MET A 106 -5.09 -19.27 -28.04
N GLU A 107 -4.61 -18.61 -27.01
CA GLU A 107 -4.14 -19.23 -25.76
C GLU A 107 -5.19 -19.01 -24.66
N ARG A 108 -5.52 -20.10 -23.96
CA ARG A 108 -6.39 -20.03 -22.78
C ARG A 108 -5.53 -20.09 -21.53
N ILE A 109 -5.72 -19.15 -20.61
CA ILE A 109 -5.07 -19.21 -19.30
C ILE A 109 -5.74 -20.32 -18.49
N THR A 110 -4.96 -21.34 -18.13
CA THR A 110 -5.40 -22.48 -17.31
C THR A 110 -5.15 -22.27 -15.84
N TYR A 111 -4.06 -21.60 -15.51
CA TYR A 111 -3.71 -21.27 -14.14
C TYR A 111 -3.38 -19.78 -14.00
N PHE A 112 -3.96 -19.15 -12.98
CA PHE A 112 -3.62 -17.79 -12.55
C PHE A 112 -3.55 -17.75 -11.03
N PRO A 113 -2.46 -17.24 -10.42
CA PRO A 113 -2.29 -17.24 -8.98
C PRO A 113 -3.45 -16.53 -8.25
N ALA A 114 -3.90 -17.12 -7.15
CA ALA A 114 -4.97 -16.53 -6.37
C ALA A 114 -4.38 -15.59 -5.30
N LEU A 115 -4.36 -14.30 -5.62
CA LEU A 115 -3.99 -13.22 -4.72
C LEU A 115 -5.25 -12.48 -4.29
N TYR A 116 -5.27 -12.10 -3.00
CA TYR A 116 -6.37 -11.34 -2.40
C TYR A 116 -5.78 -10.10 -1.75
N TYR A 117 -6.34 -8.95 -2.09
CA TYR A 117 -5.96 -7.64 -1.57
C TYR A 117 -7.03 -7.12 -0.62
N ARG A 118 -6.61 -6.58 0.51
CA ARG A 118 -7.46 -5.89 1.46
C ARG A 118 -6.69 -4.76 2.14
N ARG A 119 -7.30 -3.57 2.19
CA ARG A 119 -6.79 -2.47 2.99
C ARG A 119 -7.70 -2.23 4.19
N LYS A 120 -7.11 -1.97 5.35
CA LYS A 120 -7.80 -1.53 6.55
C LYS A 120 -6.95 -0.44 7.21
N ASN A 121 -7.44 0.79 7.20
CA ASN A 121 -6.70 1.96 7.64
C ASN A 121 -5.37 2.10 6.87
N ARG A 122 -4.24 2.10 7.60
CA ARG A 122 -2.87 2.17 7.06
C ARG A 122 -2.27 0.80 6.73
N HIS A 123 -2.96 -0.29 7.05
CA HIS A 123 -2.49 -1.64 6.79
C HIS A 123 -3.02 -2.19 5.47
N ILE A 124 -2.11 -2.78 4.69
CA ILE A 124 -2.43 -3.55 3.48
C ILE A 124 -2.18 -5.02 3.80
N TYR A 125 -3.16 -5.85 3.50
CA TYR A 125 -3.07 -7.30 3.62
C TYR A 125 -3.09 -7.91 2.23
N VAL A 126 -2.02 -8.60 1.86
CA VAL A 126 -1.96 -9.41 0.64
C VAL A 126 -1.92 -10.87 1.05
N THR A 127 -2.94 -11.63 0.66
CA THR A 127 -3.02 -13.06 0.97
C THR A 127 -2.89 -13.86 -0.33
N VAL A 128 -1.96 -14.78 -0.34
CA VAL A 128 -1.62 -15.59 -1.53
C VAL A 128 -1.92 -17.05 -1.24
N LYS A 129 -2.59 -17.71 -2.18
CA LYS A 129 -2.77 -19.17 -2.12
C LYS A 129 -1.54 -19.83 -2.73
N ILE A 130 -0.87 -20.65 -1.94
CA ILE A 130 0.27 -21.45 -2.40
C ILE A 130 -0.24 -22.78 -2.95
N THR A 131 0.23 -23.12 -4.12
CA THR A 131 0.00 -24.40 -4.78
C THR A 131 1.35 -25.02 -5.06
N MET A 132 1.46 -26.34 -5.05
CA MET A 132 2.72 -27.06 -5.37
C MET A 132 3.11 -26.93 -6.86
N GLY A 133 2.91 -25.72 -7.41
CA GLY A 133 3.16 -25.44 -8.83
C GLY A 133 4.48 -24.70 -9.06
N LYS A 134 4.79 -24.49 -10.32
CA LYS A 134 6.01 -23.85 -10.84
C LYS A 134 6.36 -22.51 -10.21
N TYR A 135 5.38 -21.77 -9.70
CA TYR A 135 5.56 -20.43 -9.18
C TYR A 135 5.55 -20.35 -7.65
N GLN A 136 5.57 -21.51 -6.96
CA GLN A 136 5.48 -21.56 -5.50
C GLN A 136 6.53 -20.69 -4.80
N ASP A 137 7.80 -20.87 -5.13
CA ASP A 137 8.90 -20.15 -4.47
C ASP A 137 8.82 -18.65 -4.71
N LYS A 138 8.43 -18.24 -5.91
CA LYS A 138 8.23 -16.83 -6.25
C LYS A 138 7.06 -16.20 -5.47
N LEU A 139 6.01 -16.97 -5.21
CA LEU A 139 4.84 -16.53 -4.45
C LEU A 139 5.09 -16.55 -2.93
N LEU A 140 6.06 -17.35 -2.47
CA LEU A 140 6.52 -17.38 -1.09
C LEU A 140 7.46 -16.21 -0.75
N HIS A 141 8.10 -15.60 -1.76
CA HIS A 141 9.07 -14.50 -1.62
C HIS A 141 8.63 -13.28 -2.42
N LEU A 142 7.46 -12.72 -2.05
CA LEU A 142 6.89 -11.53 -2.68
C LEU A 142 7.19 -10.23 -1.90
N GLU A 143 7.84 -10.34 -0.75
CA GLU A 143 8.03 -9.24 0.19
C GLU A 143 8.58 -7.99 -0.50
N GLU A 144 9.78 -8.06 -1.03
CA GLU A 144 10.50 -6.94 -1.63
C GLU A 144 9.76 -6.33 -2.83
N LYS A 145 9.13 -7.20 -3.65
CA LYS A 145 8.37 -6.72 -4.82
C LYS A 145 7.10 -5.98 -4.41
N LEU A 146 6.44 -6.44 -3.35
CA LEU A 146 5.24 -5.79 -2.84
C LEU A 146 5.58 -4.51 -2.08
N GLU A 147 6.65 -4.49 -1.28
CA GLU A 147 7.13 -3.30 -0.60
C GLU A 147 7.42 -2.17 -1.60
N THR A 148 8.24 -2.46 -2.61
CA THR A 148 8.60 -1.49 -3.65
C THR A 148 7.41 -1.10 -4.50
N GLY A 149 6.62 -2.08 -4.95
CA GLY A 149 5.49 -1.85 -5.88
C GLY A 149 4.29 -1.13 -5.26
N LEU A 150 4.06 -1.30 -3.95
CA LEU A 150 2.95 -0.68 -3.21
C LEU A 150 3.40 0.51 -2.35
N ASN A 151 4.70 0.81 -2.31
CA ASN A 151 5.31 1.83 -1.46
C ASN A 151 4.87 1.67 0.01
N CYS A 152 5.23 0.54 0.60
CA CYS A 152 4.86 0.14 1.95
C CYS A 152 5.98 -0.66 2.60
N GLU A 153 5.97 -0.81 3.92
CA GLU A 153 6.92 -1.62 4.67
C GLU A 153 6.26 -2.90 5.19
N LEU A 154 6.96 -4.03 5.09
CA LEU A 154 6.49 -5.30 5.63
C LEU A 154 6.50 -5.27 7.16
N VAL A 155 5.35 -5.50 7.78
CA VAL A 155 5.20 -5.61 9.23
C VAL A 155 5.28 -7.06 9.65
N LYS A 156 4.60 -7.95 8.91
CA LYS A 156 4.47 -9.34 9.28
C LYS A 156 4.23 -10.25 8.08
N LYS A 157 4.82 -11.45 8.12
CA LYS A 157 4.53 -12.55 7.21
C LYS A 157 4.03 -13.73 8.01
N ASP A 158 2.81 -14.15 7.77
CA ASP A 158 2.19 -15.31 8.39
C ASP A 158 1.95 -16.40 7.35
N THR A 159 2.45 -17.59 7.60
CA THR A 159 2.18 -18.78 6.77
C THR A 159 1.29 -19.73 7.54
N LYS A 160 0.14 -20.06 6.95
CA LYS A 160 -0.80 -21.00 7.55
C LYS A 160 -1.42 -21.90 6.49
N ASP A 161 -1.23 -23.20 6.63
CA ASP A 161 -1.67 -24.21 5.67
C ASP A 161 -1.12 -23.89 4.26
N ILE A 162 -2.03 -23.70 3.31
CA ILE A 162 -1.74 -23.35 1.91
C ILE A 162 -1.78 -21.82 1.65
N TRP A 163 -1.79 -21.01 2.70
CA TRP A 163 -1.93 -19.56 2.59
C TRP A 163 -0.76 -18.84 3.20
N VAL A 164 -0.26 -17.83 2.48
CA VAL A 164 0.70 -16.86 2.99
C VAL A 164 0.04 -15.50 3.01
N ARG A 165 0.11 -14.84 4.15
CA ARG A 165 -0.37 -13.47 4.34
C ARG A 165 0.81 -12.56 4.60
N TYR A 166 0.88 -11.52 3.81
CA TYR A 166 1.78 -10.39 4.00
C TYR A 166 0.96 -9.23 4.57
N GLU A 167 1.42 -8.66 5.66
CA GLU A 167 0.87 -7.45 6.25
C GLU A 167 1.87 -6.33 6.07
N PHE A 168 1.45 -5.27 5.40
CA PHE A 168 2.26 -4.09 5.12
C PHE A 168 1.67 -2.86 5.78
N LEU A 169 2.52 -1.91 6.16
CA LEU A 169 2.16 -0.59 6.65
C LEU A 169 2.45 0.47 5.58
N THR A 170 1.46 1.31 5.28
CA THR A 170 1.59 2.40 4.30
C THR A 170 1.89 3.73 4.97
N GLY A 171 2.63 4.60 4.27
CA GLY A 171 2.91 5.96 4.72
C GLY A 171 3.94 6.04 5.84
N VAL A 172 4.84 5.06 5.95
CA VAL A 172 5.92 5.03 6.94
C VAL A 172 6.91 6.16 6.67
N GLU A 173 7.24 6.45 5.42
CA GLU A 173 8.12 7.58 5.07
C GLU A 173 7.61 8.92 5.58
N LYS A 174 6.28 9.14 5.58
CA LYS A 174 5.67 10.37 6.12
C LYS A 174 5.70 10.47 7.63
N SER A 175 5.97 9.38 8.34
CA SER A 175 6.05 9.33 9.80
C SER A 175 7.48 9.26 10.32
N ARG A 176 8.46 9.10 9.42
CA ARG A 176 9.88 9.20 9.79
C ARG A 176 10.24 10.67 9.99
N ILE A 177 10.91 10.95 11.08
CA ILE A 177 11.51 12.26 11.37
C ILE A 177 12.95 12.22 10.88
N ASP A 178 13.42 13.27 10.21
CA ASP A 178 14.81 13.37 9.85
C ASP A 178 15.67 13.58 11.13
N ILE A 179 16.92 13.13 11.09
CA ILE A 179 17.88 13.27 12.20
C ILE A 179 18.01 14.74 12.64
N GLN A 180 17.88 15.67 11.69
CA GLN A 180 17.95 17.10 11.94
C GLN A 180 16.73 17.67 12.68
N ASP A 181 15.59 16.97 12.59
CA ASP A 181 14.33 17.38 13.22
C ASP A 181 14.17 16.82 14.65
N VAL A 182 15.07 15.92 15.08
CA VAL A 182 15.06 15.36 16.43
C VAL A 182 15.69 16.39 17.37
N LYS A 183 14.86 17.13 18.10
CA LYS A 183 15.29 18.17 19.05
C LYS A 183 14.73 17.88 20.44
N ALA A 184 15.54 18.19 21.44
CA ALA A 184 15.14 18.15 22.83
C ALA A 184 14.76 19.56 23.29
N GLU A 185 13.47 19.80 23.58
CA GLU A 185 12.96 21.09 24.01
C GLU A 185 12.01 20.90 25.21
N ASN A 186 12.09 21.76 26.19
CA ASN A 186 11.17 21.78 27.33
C ASN A 186 11.00 20.46 28.10
N GLY A 187 12.08 19.66 28.21
CA GLY A 187 12.03 18.37 28.92
C GLY A 187 11.40 17.22 28.08
N GLU A 188 11.22 17.45 26.79
CA GLU A 188 10.62 16.49 25.85
C GLU A 188 11.48 16.32 24.62
N LEU A 189 11.65 15.07 24.18
CA LEU A 189 12.39 14.68 22.98
C LEU A 189 11.45 14.00 21.99
N ASN A 190 11.28 14.57 20.80
CA ASN A 190 10.46 13.99 19.76
C ASN A 190 11.24 12.86 19.06
N LEU A 191 10.83 11.62 19.29
CA LEU A 191 11.47 10.41 18.72
C LEU A 191 10.88 10.00 17.38
N MET A 192 9.58 10.27 17.17
CA MET A 192 8.82 10.02 15.94
C MET A 192 7.67 11.02 15.85
N GLN A 193 7.01 11.12 14.70
CA GLN A 193 5.94 12.09 14.43
C GLN A 193 4.81 12.16 15.51
N HIS A 194 4.60 11.09 16.28
CA HIS A 194 3.57 11.03 17.32
C HIS A 194 4.09 10.37 18.60
N ILE A 195 5.40 10.24 18.74
CA ILE A 195 6.04 9.62 19.91
C ILE A 195 7.09 10.56 20.42
N SER A 196 6.84 11.08 21.61
CA SER A 196 7.79 11.91 22.34
C SER A 196 8.16 11.26 23.67
N TRP A 197 9.38 11.46 24.09
CA TRP A 197 9.89 11.05 25.39
C TRP A 197 10.01 12.25 26.31
N LYS A 198 9.20 12.25 27.37
CA LYS A 198 9.19 13.29 28.42
C LYS A 198 10.22 12.92 29.47
N TYR A 199 11.48 13.23 29.23
CA TYR A 199 12.59 12.81 30.11
C TYR A 199 12.56 13.51 31.48
N ASP A 200 11.92 14.68 31.63
CA ASP A 200 11.70 15.32 32.93
C ASP A 200 10.75 14.52 33.82
N LYS A 201 9.74 13.87 33.26
CA LYS A 201 8.72 13.13 34.02
C LYS A 201 9.00 11.63 34.04
N LEU A 202 9.58 11.10 32.98
CA LEU A 202 9.90 9.68 32.80
C LEU A 202 11.37 9.56 32.42
N PRO A 203 12.32 9.66 33.41
CA PRO A 203 13.74 9.75 33.09
C PRO A 203 14.36 8.44 32.60
N HIS A 204 13.64 7.32 32.68
CA HIS A 204 14.16 6.01 32.29
C HIS A 204 13.60 5.61 30.94
N MET A 205 14.48 5.18 30.04
CA MET A 205 14.14 4.60 28.74
C MET A 205 14.93 3.32 28.52
N LEU A 206 14.24 2.25 28.11
CA LEU A 206 14.85 1.00 27.69
C LEU A 206 14.81 0.88 26.17
N ILE A 207 15.97 0.69 25.55
CA ILE A 207 16.11 0.47 24.11
C ILE A 207 16.50 -1.00 23.89
N SER A 208 15.60 -1.74 23.24
CA SER A 208 15.81 -3.15 22.93
C SER A 208 15.65 -3.43 21.42
N GLY A 209 16.38 -4.39 20.92
CA GLY A 209 16.32 -4.81 19.51
C GLY A 209 17.44 -5.78 19.16
N ASP A 210 17.34 -6.47 18.03
CA ASP A 210 18.33 -7.43 17.55
C ASP A 210 19.61 -6.77 17.03
N THR A 211 20.65 -7.56 16.78
CA THR A 211 21.89 -7.09 16.18
C THR A 211 21.60 -6.53 14.78
N GLY A 212 22.12 -5.32 14.47
CA GLY A 212 21.85 -4.63 13.21
C GLY A 212 20.53 -3.85 13.15
N SER A 213 19.71 -3.83 14.22
CA SER A 213 18.43 -3.10 14.25
C SER A 213 18.54 -1.57 14.36
N GLY A 214 19.76 -1.02 14.40
CA GLY A 214 20.00 0.43 14.47
C GLY A 214 20.00 1.03 15.89
N LYS A 215 20.04 0.20 16.97
CA LYS A 215 20.07 0.71 18.36
C LYS A 215 21.14 1.76 18.61
N THR A 216 22.37 1.50 18.17
CA THR A 216 23.51 2.41 18.38
C THR A 216 23.30 3.72 17.66
N ILE A 217 22.78 3.69 16.41
CA ILE A 217 22.45 4.90 15.64
C ILE A 217 21.35 5.70 16.36
N PHE A 218 20.30 5.03 16.82
CA PHE A 218 19.24 5.68 17.58
C PHE A 218 19.77 6.34 18.86
N LEU A 219 20.64 5.65 19.60
CA LEU A 219 21.26 6.18 20.82
C LEU A 219 22.12 7.41 20.53
N LEU A 220 22.90 7.39 19.46
CA LEU A 220 23.70 8.55 19.01
C LEU A 220 22.84 9.75 18.67
N ILE A 221 21.67 9.55 18.05
CA ILE A 221 20.72 10.63 17.75
C ILE A 221 20.16 11.24 19.05
N VAL A 222 19.80 10.39 20.03
CA VAL A 222 19.34 10.86 21.35
C VAL A 222 20.41 11.65 22.08
N ILE A 223 21.67 11.13 22.10
CA ILE A 223 22.83 11.81 22.69
C ILE A 223 23.04 13.17 22.05
N LYS A 224 23.05 13.24 20.71
CA LYS A 224 23.20 14.49 19.96
C LYS A 224 22.12 15.51 20.36
N ALA A 225 20.86 15.12 20.34
CA ALA A 225 19.74 16.02 20.64
C ALA A 225 19.80 16.54 22.07
N LEU A 226 20.19 15.70 23.04
CA LEU A 226 20.34 16.11 24.44
C LEU A 226 21.54 17.05 24.63
N LEU A 227 22.68 16.82 23.96
CA LEU A 227 23.85 17.71 23.98
C LEU A 227 23.51 19.08 23.37
N GLU A 228 22.78 19.11 22.28
CA GLU A 228 22.30 20.35 21.62
C GLU A 228 21.35 21.15 22.55
N SER A 229 20.63 20.49 23.45
CA SER A 229 19.81 21.16 24.49
C SER A 229 20.62 21.65 25.70
N GLY A 230 21.93 21.43 25.74
CA GLY A 230 22.81 21.82 26.85
C GLY A 230 22.86 20.82 28.01
N ALA A 231 22.37 19.59 27.82
CA ALA A 231 22.43 18.56 28.86
C ALA A 231 23.86 18.05 29.07
N VAL A 232 24.20 17.78 30.33
CA VAL A 232 25.44 17.07 30.71
C VAL A 232 25.16 15.57 30.73
N LEU A 233 25.92 14.82 29.90
CA LEU A 233 25.72 13.38 29.76
C LEU A 233 26.87 12.60 30.38
N HIS A 234 26.56 11.54 31.11
CA HIS A 234 27.52 10.55 31.60
C HIS A 234 27.28 9.24 30.84
N ILE A 235 28.25 8.84 30.01
CA ILE A 235 28.12 7.65 29.14
C ILE A 235 28.96 6.53 29.73
N CYS A 236 28.33 5.38 30.02
CA CYS A 236 28.99 4.16 30.44
C CYS A 236 28.88 3.11 29.35
N ASP A 237 29.97 2.79 28.67
CA ASP A 237 30.07 1.71 27.68
C ASP A 237 31.01 0.62 28.19
N PRO A 238 30.49 -0.41 28.90
CA PRO A 238 31.31 -1.47 29.48
C PRO A 238 32.00 -2.35 28.44
N LYS A 239 31.47 -2.38 27.20
CA LYS A 239 32.05 -3.15 26.10
C LYS A 239 33.13 -2.39 25.33
N LYS A 240 33.20 -1.07 25.49
CA LYS A 240 34.09 -0.17 24.74
C LYS A 240 34.01 -0.39 23.22
N ALA A 241 32.79 -0.66 22.73
CA ALA A 241 32.59 -1.02 21.33
C ALA A 241 32.01 0.16 20.52
N ASP A 242 30.76 0.53 20.84
CA ASP A 242 29.98 1.40 19.96
C ASP A 242 30.11 2.91 20.29
N LEU A 243 30.45 3.26 21.54
CA LEU A 243 30.49 4.63 22.03
C LEU A 243 31.87 5.10 22.49
N SER A 244 32.89 4.28 22.34
CA SER A 244 34.26 4.55 22.84
C SER A 244 34.93 5.76 22.18
N PHE A 245 34.41 6.23 21.04
CA PHE A 245 34.91 7.42 20.33
C PHE A 245 34.30 8.75 20.85
N LEU A 246 33.35 8.70 21.77
CA LEU A 246 32.73 9.88 22.38
C LEU A 246 33.44 10.39 23.65
N SER A 247 34.57 9.80 24.00
CA SER A 247 35.39 10.22 25.16
C SER A 247 36.28 11.38 24.87
#